data_08a91da62bd67f25684f2d4bad3c8bbf
#
_entry.id   08a91da62bd67f25684f2d4bad3c8bbf
#
_cell.length_a   1.000
_cell.length_b   1.000
_cell.length_c   1.000
_cell.angle_alpha   90.00
_cell.angle_beta   90.00
_cell.angle_gamma   90.00
#
_symmetry.space_group_name_H-M   'P 1'
#
loop_
_entity.id
_entity.type
_entity.pdbx_description
1 polymer ?
#
loop_
_entity_poly.entity_id
_entity_poly.type
_entity_poly.pdbx_seq_one_letter_code
_entity_poly.pdbx_strand_id
1 'polypeptide(L)'
;MKIEQFFGENYQYIWSDNWCLDKDKVWFVAGAIDILFCLDRKTNKTLLVDKIPSDTIFALRQHPICIKKEDRIFCFPDIGRDIWCYHINDKSWTSIKINYSENIRIGCERAWIIENEIYVLSSGLNKILEINVSQERIEHYHDLMINHRDRLSESIRIDNCIYTICSKPVKIIKFNCLDKSIKKMELPQIDDSIQTLCFDGAKFWMTGLRKKIYVWEENTNKLECLNHFPEGFGLWNFSGQYADFINKVEERNDVPLFLMSSYVNGSIWLIPFQTNEILYVNKDTYKIEKFHLEDETYTEDNVDMQLLNTKYILLYVESERYIGLFSLKNKWIVEIDTYNLKYKILDYCLDEENIAQLNMLAIQDVLNRTGVYYEEDSKDFESFNRIIWFDHKERLLNPKWKVIPHDLGDNIYSNIKNEKNNRF
;
A
#
# COMPACT_ATOMS: atom_id res chain seq x y z
N MET A 1 -9.47 -25.75 -11.96
CA MET A 1 -10.08 -24.50 -11.45
C MET A 1 -9.29 -23.34 -12.03
N LYS A 2 -9.96 -22.33 -12.58
CA LYS A 2 -9.29 -21.18 -13.19
C LYS A 2 -9.21 -20.03 -12.19
N ILE A 3 -8.16 -19.23 -12.27
CA ILE A 3 -7.95 -18.08 -11.37
C ILE A 3 -9.09 -17.05 -11.46
N GLU A 4 -9.77 -16.99 -12.61
CA GLU A 4 -10.98 -16.19 -12.85
C GLU A 4 -12.05 -16.44 -11.78
N GLN A 5 -12.09 -17.65 -11.23
CA GLN A 5 -13.02 -18.04 -10.18
C GLN A 5 -12.63 -17.44 -8.80
N PHE A 6 -11.35 -17.07 -8.62
CA PHE A 6 -10.87 -16.46 -7.39
C PHE A 6 -10.85 -14.92 -7.43
N PHE A 7 -10.46 -14.36 -8.57
CA PHE A 7 -10.16 -12.93 -8.69
C PHE A 7 -11.10 -12.19 -9.64
N GLY A 8 -12.07 -12.89 -10.24
CA GLY A 8 -12.96 -12.36 -11.28
C GLY A 8 -12.26 -12.25 -12.64
N GLU A 9 -12.95 -11.64 -13.61
CA GLU A 9 -12.50 -11.56 -15.01
C GLU A 9 -11.25 -10.69 -15.23
N ASN A 10 -10.88 -9.85 -14.24
CA ASN A 10 -9.75 -8.91 -14.32
C ASN A 10 -8.53 -9.37 -13.52
N TYR A 11 -8.37 -10.65 -13.26
CA TYR A 11 -7.26 -11.21 -12.49
C TYR A 11 -5.87 -10.97 -13.10
N GLN A 12 -5.81 -10.67 -14.37
CA GLN A 12 -4.56 -10.36 -15.08
C GLN A 12 -3.86 -9.10 -14.57
N TYR A 13 -4.59 -8.24 -13.85
CA TYR A 13 -4.05 -7.01 -13.29
C TYR A 13 -3.82 -7.19 -11.79
N ILE A 14 -2.58 -7.47 -11.44
CA ILE A 14 -2.17 -7.68 -10.06
C ILE A 14 -1.70 -6.34 -9.50
N TRP A 15 -2.46 -5.79 -8.57
CA TRP A 15 -2.08 -4.56 -7.90
C TRP A 15 -1.01 -4.80 -6.83
N SER A 16 -0.23 -3.77 -6.55
CA SER A 16 0.80 -3.75 -5.52
C SER A 16 0.84 -2.36 -4.85
N ASP A 17 1.27 -2.31 -3.62
CA ASP A 17 1.46 -1.05 -2.88
C ASP A 17 2.79 -0.36 -3.20
N ASN A 18 3.75 -1.09 -3.76
CA ASN A 18 5.09 -0.61 -3.97
C ASN A 18 5.78 -1.34 -5.11
N TRP A 19 6.48 -0.60 -5.95
CA TRP A 19 7.34 -1.11 -7.01
C TRP A 19 8.80 -0.81 -6.70
N CYS A 20 9.60 -1.84 -6.54
CA CYS A 20 11.04 -1.71 -6.41
C CYS A 20 11.70 -1.68 -7.79
N LEU A 21 12.07 -0.48 -8.25
CA LEU A 21 12.73 -0.28 -9.53
C LEU A 21 14.19 -0.74 -9.47
N ASP A 22 14.60 -1.57 -10.42
CA ASP A 22 15.96 -2.05 -10.59
C ASP A 22 16.34 -2.03 -12.08
N LYS A 23 16.81 -0.89 -12.58
CA LYS A 23 17.12 -0.68 -14.00
C LYS A 23 15.95 -1.06 -14.91
N ASP A 24 16.10 -2.16 -15.65
CA ASP A 24 15.11 -2.65 -16.61
C ASP A 24 14.06 -3.59 -15.95
N LYS A 25 14.20 -3.86 -14.67
CA LYS A 25 13.30 -4.75 -13.91
C LYS A 25 12.55 -4.01 -12.82
N VAL A 26 11.36 -4.50 -12.54
CA VAL A 26 10.56 -4.06 -11.39
C VAL A 26 10.20 -5.27 -10.57
N TRP A 27 10.51 -5.23 -9.29
CA TRP A 27 10.14 -6.26 -8.34
C TRP A 27 8.97 -5.76 -7.49
N PHE A 28 8.00 -6.61 -7.27
CA PHE A 28 6.86 -6.27 -6.43
C PHE A 28 6.20 -7.52 -5.85
N VAL A 29 5.56 -7.35 -4.71
CA VAL A 29 4.66 -8.35 -4.14
C VAL A 29 3.24 -7.91 -4.41
N ALA A 30 2.40 -8.85 -4.82
CA ALA A 30 1.01 -8.54 -5.08
C ALA A 30 0.26 -8.23 -3.78
N GLY A 31 -0.62 -7.23 -3.83
CA GLY A 31 -1.32 -6.76 -2.62
C GLY A 31 -2.39 -7.70 -2.08
N ALA A 32 -2.95 -8.57 -2.92
CA ALA A 32 -4.00 -9.53 -2.54
C ALA A 32 -3.47 -10.96 -2.34
N ILE A 33 -2.26 -11.24 -2.81
CA ILE A 33 -1.64 -12.57 -2.73
C ILE A 33 -0.15 -12.42 -2.40
N ASP A 34 0.35 -13.28 -1.56
CA ASP A 34 1.72 -13.21 -1.04
C ASP A 34 2.72 -13.89 -1.99
N ILE A 35 2.84 -13.33 -3.19
CA ILE A 35 3.68 -13.83 -4.28
C ILE A 35 4.57 -12.69 -4.80
N LEU A 36 5.84 -13.00 -4.99
CA LEU A 36 6.83 -12.12 -5.59
C LEU A 36 6.76 -12.19 -7.11
N PHE A 37 6.70 -11.05 -7.75
CA PHE A 37 6.71 -10.88 -9.20
C PHE A 37 7.90 -10.06 -9.66
N CYS A 38 8.27 -10.26 -10.92
CA CYS A 38 9.27 -9.46 -11.62
C CYS A 38 8.75 -9.05 -13.00
N LEU A 39 8.60 -7.76 -13.24
CA LEU A 39 8.28 -7.20 -14.55
C LEU A 39 9.58 -6.80 -15.26
N ASP A 40 9.76 -7.27 -16.47
CA ASP A 40 10.79 -6.77 -17.38
C ASP A 40 10.24 -5.60 -18.20
N ARG A 41 10.77 -4.39 -17.97
CA ARG A 41 10.29 -3.15 -18.60
C ARG A 41 10.59 -3.05 -20.10
N LYS A 42 11.54 -3.83 -20.61
CA LYS A 42 11.87 -3.83 -22.06
C LYS A 42 10.89 -4.67 -22.85
N THR A 43 10.48 -5.77 -22.27
CA THR A 43 9.60 -6.73 -22.95
C THR A 43 8.15 -6.62 -22.50
N ASN A 44 7.87 -5.85 -21.45
CA ASN A 44 6.58 -5.76 -20.74
C ASN A 44 6.07 -7.12 -20.25
N LYS A 45 6.98 -8.07 -19.99
CA LYS A 45 6.62 -9.39 -19.47
C LYS A 45 6.72 -9.42 -17.97
N THR A 46 5.64 -9.81 -17.32
CA THR A 46 5.60 -10.07 -15.89
C THR A 46 5.80 -11.55 -15.65
N LEU A 47 6.75 -11.89 -14.80
CA LEU A 47 7.03 -13.26 -14.37
C LEU A 47 6.60 -13.43 -12.92
N LEU A 48 5.89 -14.50 -12.65
CA LEU A 48 5.74 -15.01 -11.30
C LEU A 48 7.08 -15.61 -10.88
N VAL A 49 7.70 -15.02 -9.86
CA VAL A 49 9.03 -15.46 -9.40
C VAL A 49 8.90 -16.62 -8.44
N ASP A 50 8.21 -16.41 -7.33
CA ASP A 50 8.00 -17.44 -6.32
C ASP A 50 6.96 -17.01 -5.28
N LYS A 51 6.41 -18.00 -4.57
CA LYS A 51 5.56 -17.79 -3.40
C LYS A 51 6.43 -17.43 -2.19
N ILE A 52 6.04 -16.37 -1.45
CA ILE A 52 6.65 -16.10 -0.14
C ILE A 52 6.28 -17.26 0.81
N PRO A 53 7.23 -17.83 1.58
CA PRO A 53 6.98 -18.98 2.47
C PRO A 53 6.19 -18.56 3.73
N SER A 54 5.08 -17.87 3.55
CA SER A 54 4.15 -17.50 4.60
C SER A 54 3.09 -18.58 4.80
N ASP A 55 2.28 -18.44 5.86
CA ASP A 55 1.26 -19.43 6.20
C ASP A 55 0.17 -19.57 5.12
N THR A 56 -0.07 -18.50 4.34
CA THR A 56 -1.04 -18.48 3.25
C THR A 56 -0.65 -17.49 2.18
N ILE A 57 -0.99 -17.79 0.92
CA ILE A 57 -0.87 -16.82 -0.17
C ILE A 57 -2.06 -15.84 -0.23
N PHE A 58 -3.21 -16.21 0.34
CA PHE A 58 -4.42 -15.40 0.32
C PHE A 58 -4.53 -14.54 1.56
N ALA A 59 -3.82 -13.43 1.57
CA ALA A 59 -4.00 -12.43 2.61
C ALA A 59 -3.71 -11.05 2.04
N LEU A 60 -4.63 -10.13 2.28
CA LEU A 60 -4.45 -8.76 1.88
C LEU A 60 -3.24 -8.15 2.61
N ARG A 61 -2.28 -7.62 1.83
CA ARG A 61 -1.13 -6.88 2.35
C ARG A 61 -0.28 -7.68 3.35
N GLN A 62 -0.03 -8.95 3.09
CA GLN A 62 0.83 -9.73 3.99
C GLN A 62 2.26 -9.21 3.99
N HIS A 63 2.88 -9.06 2.80
CA HIS A 63 4.19 -8.46 2.59
C HIS A 63 4.15 -7.42 1.45
N PRO A 64 3.44 -6.28 1.63
CA PRO A 64 3.12 -5.38 0.52
C PRO A 64 4.32 -4.58 0.01
N ILE A 65 5.42 -4.54 0.75
CA ILE A 65 6.59 -3.73 0.43
C ILE A 65 7.76 -4.63 0.16
N CYS A 66 8.47 -4.37 -0.93
CA CYS A 66 9.76 -5.00 -1.17
C CYS A 66 10.83 -3.98 -1.56
N ILE A 67 12.07 -4.32 -1.28
CA ILE A 67 13.24 -3.54 -1.66
C ILE A 67 14.36 -4.47 -2.11
N LYS A 68 15.07 -4.07 -3.17
CA LYS A 68 16.20 -4.83 -3.69
C LYS A 68 17.51 -4.22 -3.21
N LYS A 69 18.37 -5.06 -2.65
CA LYS A 69 19.77 -4.73 -2.36
C LYS A 69 20.64 -5.85 -2.89
N GLU A 70 21.54 -5.52 -3.82
CA GLU A 70 22.40 -6.50 -4.48
C GLU A 70 21.60 -7.60 -5.20
N ASP A 71 21.82 -8.85 -4.89
CA ASP A 71 21.12 -10.02 -5.43
C ASP A 71 19.96 -10.51 -4.54
N ARG A 72 19.45 -9.65 -3.66
CA ARG A 72 18.42 -9.99 -2.68
C ARG A 72 17.21 -9.07 -2.77
N ILE A 73 16.03 -9.66 -2.61
CA ILE A 73 14.78 -8.94 -2.47
C ILE A 73 14.26 -9.15 -1.06
N PHE A 74 14.15 -8.09 -0.29
CA PHE A 74 13.58 -8.10 1.05
C PHE A 74 12.10 -7.74 0.97
N CYS A 75 11.23 -8.61 1.47
CA CYS A 75 9.79 -8.42 1.54
C CYS A 75 9.36 -8.18 2.98
N PHE A 76 8.69 -7.05 3.24
CA PHE A 76 8.39 -6.58 4.59
C PHE A 76 6.92 -6.77 4.93
N PRO A 77 6.64 -7.28 6.15
CA PRO A 77 5.29 -7.59 6.57
C PRO A 77 4.48 -6.34 6.95
N ASP A 78 3.22 -6.33 6.53
CA ASP A 78 2.19 -5.48 7.12
C ASP A 78 1.41 -6.29 8.18
N ILE A 79 0.71 -7.33 7.76
CA ILE A 79 0.04 -8.29 8.64
C ILE A 79 0.81 -9.60 8.79
N GLY A 80 1.78 -9.85 7.93
CA GLY A 80 2.72 -10.97 8.05
C GLY A 80 3.59 -10.90 9.32
N ARG A 81 4.37 -11.93 9.58
CA ARG A 81 5.13 -12.07 10.84
C ARG A 81 6.62 -11.82 10.70
N ASP A 82 7.19 -12.24 9.58
CA ASP A 82 8.63 -12.23 9.35
C ASP A 82 8.97 -11.35 8.15
N ILE A 83 10.20 -10.87 8.10
CA ILE A 83 10.75 -10.31 6.87
C ILE A 83 11.30 -11.48 6.07
N TRP A 84 10.90 -11.59 4.82
CA TRP A 84 11.41 -12.61 3.91
C TRP A 84 12.44 -12.04 2.96
N CYS A 85 13.54 -12.76 2.77
CA CYS A 85 14.61 -12.41 1.85
C CYS A 85 14.70 -13.46 0.72
N TYR A 86 14.47 -13.04 -0.51
CA TYR A 86 14.63 -13.86 -1.69
C TYR A 86 16.01 -13.67 -2.29
N HIS A 87 16.77 -14.74 -2.42
CA HIS A 87 18.09 -14.78 -3.07
C HIS A 87 17.90 -15.05 -4.55
N ILE A 88 18.16 -14.05 -5.40
CA ILE A 88 17.86 -14.12 -6.85
C ILE A 88 18.68 -15.21 -7.53
N ASN A 89 19.96 -15.36 -7.16
CA ASN A 89 20.86 -16.32 -7.79
C ASN A 89 20.53 -17.76 -7.43
N ASP A 90 20.21 -18.00 -6.17
CA ASP A 90 19.96 -19.34 -5.61
C ASP A 90 18.48 -19.74 -5.70
N LYS A 91 17.61 -18.79 -6.03
CA LYS A 91 16.14 -18.96 -6.05
C LYS A 91 15.63 -19.57 -4.74
N SER A 92 16.09 -19.01 -3.63
CA SER A 92 15.79 -19.52 -2.29
C SER A 92 15.35 -18.40 -1.35
N TRP A 93 14.63 -18.76 -0.31
CA TRP A 93 14.16 -17.84 0.70
C TRP A 93 14.85 -18.04 2.03
N THR A 94 15.15 -16.96 2.71
CA THR A 94 15.51 -16.93 4.13
C THR A 94 14.54 -16.03 4.88
N SER A 95 14.42 -16.20 6.20
CA SER A 95 13.54 -15.37 7.03
C SER A 95 14.32 -14.65 8.11
N ILE A 96 13.96 -13.39 8.32
CA ILE A 96 14.45 -12.56 9.41
C ILE A 96 13.32 -12.39 10.42
N LYS A 97 13.50 -12.93 11.61
CA LYS A 97 12.49 -12.88 12.67
C LYS A 97 12.37 -11.48 13.25
N ILE A 98 11.15 -10.99 13.36
CA ILE A 98 10.84 -9.76 14.07
C ILE A 98 10.45 -10.13 15.50
N ASN A 99 11.12 -9.53 16.46
CA ASN A 99 10.83 -9.76 17.88
C ASN A 99 9.69 -8.82 18.34
N TYR A 100 8.49 -9.35 18.47
CA TYR A 100 7.29 -8.61 18.89
C TYR A 100 6.30 -9.51 19.64
N SER A 101 5.29 -8.92 20.28
CA SER A 101 4.21 -9.71 20.88
C SER A 101 3.20 -10.14 19.82
N GLU A 102 2.72 -11.38 19.89
CA GLU A 102 1.89 -12.04 18.86
C GLU A 102 0.59 -11.33 18.49
N ASN A 103 0.14 -10.37 19.32
CA ASN A 103 -1.14 -9.68 19.15
C ASN A 103 -1.02 -8.29 18.49
N ILE A 104 0.14 -7.97 17.90
CA ILE A 104 0.39 -6.66 17.31
C ILE A 104 0.58 -6.82 15.81
N ARG A 105 -0.12 -5.99 15.00
CA ARG A 105 0.20 -5.80 13.59
C ARG A 105 1.58 -5.16 13.49
N ILE A 106 2.45 -5.68 12.64
CA ILE A 106 3.79 -5.10 12.45
C ILE A 106 3.69 -3.79 11.68
N GLY A 107 2.92 -3.77 10.60
CA GLY A 107 2.62 -2.55 9.87
C GLY A 107 3.87 -1.91 9.26
N CYS A 108 4.66 -2.66 8.48
CA CYS A 108 5.76 -2.05 7.72
C CYS A 108 5.17 -1.16 6.62
N GLU A 109 5.43 0.15 6.69
CA GLU A 109 4.84 1.14 5.79
C GLU A 109 5.79 1.54 4.67
N ARG A 110 7.08 1.67 4.97
CA ARG A 110 8.13 2.10 4.05
C ARG A 110 9.47 1.50 4.42
N ALA A 111 10.30 1.27 3.42
CA ALA A 111 11.67 0.80 3.57
C ALA A 111 12.64 1.64 2.72
N TRP A 112 13.85 1.87 3.23
CA TRP A 112 14.89 2.63 2.55
C TRP A 112 16.24 1.95 2.72
N ILE A 113 17.07 2.06 1.68
CA ILE A 113 18.48 1.69 1.76
C ILE A 113 19.26 2.95 2.05
N ILE A 114 20.01 2.96 3.14
CA ILE A 114 20.94 4.02 3.50
C ILE A 114 22.28 3.37 3.77
N GLU A 115 23.27 3.70 2.96
CA GLU A 115 24.55 3.01 2.93
C GLU A 115 24.40 1.50 2.67
N ASN A 116 24.72 0.67 3.63
CA ASN A 116 24.63 -0.79 3.52
C ASN A 116 23.48 -1.42 4.30
N GLU A 117 22.70 -0.61 5.01
CA GLU A 117 21.62 -1.06 5.87
C GLU A 117 20.26 -0.75 5.25
N ILE A 118 19.27 -1.54 5.61
CA ILE A 118 17.87 -1.25 5.29
C ILE A 118 17.19 -0.73 6.55
N TYR A 119 16.53 0.41 6.43
CA TYR A 119 15.70 0.99 7.48
C TYR A 119 14.24 0.85 7.11
N VAL A 120 13.44 0.29 8.02
CA VAL A 120 12.02 0.04 7.80
C VAL A 120 11.20 0.72 8.88
N LEU A 121 10.27 1.55 8.49
CA LEU A 121 9.29 2.11 9.40
C LEU A 121 8.18 1.08 9.66
N SER A 122 8.02 0.70 10.91
CA SER A 122 6.91 -0.10 11.39
C SER A 122 5.95 0.77 12.22
N SER A 123 4.79 1.04 11.66
CA SER A 123 3.75 1.83 12.34
C SER A 123 3.09 1.06 13.49
N GLY A 124 2.99 -0.25 13.38
CA GLY A 124 2.41 -1.09 14.41
C GLY A 124 3.31 -1.22 15.64
N LEU A 125 4.63 -1.24 15.45
CA LEU A 125 5.61 -1.27 16.54
C LEU A 125 6.00 0.14 17.03
N ASN A 126 5.68 1.18 16.29
CA ASN A 126 6.17 2.56 16.51
C ASN A 126 7.71 2.64 16.52
N LYS A 127 8.35 1.89 15.63
CA LYS A 127 9.81 1.74 15.57
C LYS A 127 10.32 1.83 14.14
N ILE A 128 11.59 2.20 14.04
CA ILE A 128 12.37 1.96 12.84
C ILE A 128 13.24 0.73 13.09
N LEU A 129 13.12 -0.25 12.21
CA LEU A 129 13.93 -1.47 12.21
C LEU A 129 15.16 -1.21 11.36
N GLU A 130 16.34 -1.46 11.90
CA GLU A 130 17.62 -1.40 11.19
C GLU A 130 18.08 -2.82 10.88
N ILE A 131 18.25 -3.12 9.60
CA ILE A 131 18.52 -4.46 9.10
C ILE A 131 19.90 -4.48 8.46
N ASN A 132 20.75 -5.33 8.99
CA ASN A 132 22.03 -5.64 8.38
C ASN A 132 21.81 -6.59 7.20
N VAL A 133 22.06 -6.10 6.00
CA VAL A 133 21.84 -6.83 4.76
C VAL A 133 22.76 -8.06 4.67
N SER A 134 24.04 -7.92 5.07
CA SER A 134 25.03 -9.00 4.95
C SER A 134 24.75 -10.18 5.88
N GLN A 135 24.21 -9.88 7.07
CA GLN A 135 23.95 -10.87 8.12
C GLN A 135 22.49 -11.32 8.14
N GLU A 136 21.64 -10.70 7.34
CA GLU A 136 20.19 -10.97 7.27
C GLU A 136 19.54 -11.01 8.64
N ARG A 137 19.76 -9.96 9.43
CA ARG A 137 19.19 -9.84 10.76
C ARG A 137 18.84 -8.40 11.10
N ILE A 138 17.90 -8.22 12.02
CA ILE A 138 17.62 -6.93 12.62
C ILE A 138 18.72 -6.64 13.65
N GLU A 139 19.48 -5.56 13.42
CA GLU A 139 20.52 -5.11 14.35
C GLU A 139 19.90 -4.31 15.49
N HIS A 140 19.00 -3.39 15.17
CA HIS A 140 18.41 -2.48 16.12
C HIS A 140 16.93 -2.21 15.87
N TYR A 141 16.23 -1.94 16.98
CA TYR A 141 14.86 -1.45 17.01
C TYR A 141 14.88 -0.04 17.62
N HIS A 142 14.81 0.99 16.77
CA HIS A 142 14.83 2.38 17.22
C HIS A 142 13.42 2.82 17.58
N ASP A 143 13.16 3.03 18.87
CA ASP A 143 11.86 3.47 19.37
C ASP A 143 11.63 4.95 19.03
N LEU A 144 10.57 5.27 18.33
CA LEU A 144 10.22 6.64 17.96
C LEU A 144 9.71 7.47 19.14
N MET A 145 9.62 6.87 20.32
CA MET A 145 9.19 7.53 21.55
C MET A 145 7.83 8.25 21.41
N ILE A 146 6.92 7.64 20.67
CA ILE A 146 5.57 8.16 20.49
C ILE A 146 4.60 7.36 21.35
N ASN A 147 3.49 7.98 21.71
CA ASN A 147 2.46 7.31 22.46
C ASN A 147 1.73 6.30 21.57
N HIS A 148 1.24 5.24 22.16
CA HIS A 148 0.44 4.22 21.46
C HIS A 148 -0.88 4.75 20.85
N ARG A 149 -1.27 5.99 21.14
CA ARG A 149 -2.41 6.68 20.53
C ARG A 149 -2.03 7.53 19.32
N ASP A 150 -0.74 7.81 19.17
CA ASP A 150 -0.24 8.58 18.04
C ASP A 150 -0.25 7.66 16.80
N ARG A 151 -0.80 8.14 15.69
CA ARG A 151 -0.82 7.39 14.44
C ARG A 151 0.23 7.97 13.50
N LEU A 152 1.15 7.14 13.09
CA LEU A 152 2.01 7.44 11.94
C LEU A 152 1.19 7.35 10.66
N SER A 153 1.38 8.29 9.76
CA SER A 153 0.67 8.29 8.47
C SER A 153 1.63 8.18 7.30
N GLU A 154 2.37 9.20 6.97
CA GLU A 154 3.29 9.18 5.84
C GLU A 154 4.72 9.35 6.32
N SER A 155 5.67 8.83 5.54
CA SER A 155 7.08 8.98 5.82
C SER A 155 7.88 9.16 4.54
N ILE A 156 8.91 9.98 4.65
CA ILE A 156 9.82 10.31 3.55
C ILE A 156 11.26 10.21 4.00
N ARG A 157 12.14 10.02 3.05
CA ARG A 157 13.59 10.11 3.26
C ARG A 157 14.11 11.41 2.66
N ILE A 158 14.93 12.11 3.43
CA ILE A 158 15.72 13.25 2.99
C ILE A 158 17.15 12.97 3.40
N ASP A 159 18.04 12.78 2.44
CA ASP A 159 19.44 12.37 2.66
C ASP A 159 19.54 11.10 3.54
N ASN A 160 20.19 11.21 4.69
CA ASN A 160 20.34 10.13 5.66
C ASN A 160 19.33 10.21 6.82
N CYS A 161 18.25 10.95 6.64
CA CYS A 161 17.23 11.09 7.65
C CYS A 161 15.86 10.57 7.14
N ILE A 162 15.16 9.90 8.04
CA ILE A 162 13.77 9.50 7.83
C ILE A 162 12.88 10.47 8.60
N TYR A 163 11.91 11.05 7.93
CA TYR A 163 10.90 11.92 8.50
C TYR A 163 9.56 11.22 8.43
N THR A 164 8.88 11.12 9.55
CA THR A 164 7.52 10.57 9.61
C THR A 164 6.59 11.53 10.31
N ILE A 165 5.35 11.60 9.85
CA ILE A 165 4.36 12.47 10.45
C ILE A 165 3.40 11.70 11.33
N CYS A 166 3.17 12.21 12.53
CA CYS A 166 2.05 11.79 13.37
C CYS A 166 0.82 12.60 12.99
N SER A 167 -0.26 11.90 12.68
CA SER A 167 -1.49 12.53 12.20
C SER A 167 -2.23 13.32 13.28
N LYS A 168 -2.14 12.88 14.54
CA LYS A 168 -2.80 13.57 15.67
C LYS A 168 -2.19 13.13 17.02
N PRO A 169 -1.60 14.03 17.84
CA PRO A 169 -1.32 15.43 17.50
C PRO A 169 -0.30 15.53 16.36
N VAL A 170 -0.42 16.58 15.54
CA VAL A 170 0.44 16.74 14.37
C VAL A 170 1.85 17.12 14.82
N LYS A 171 2.79 16.27 14.50
CA LYS A 171 4.23 16.49 14.73
C LYS A 171 5.03 15.69 13.71
N ILE A 172 6.19 16.17 13.35
CA ILE A 172 7.13 15.42 12.51
C ILE A 172 8.22 14.84 13.39
N ILE A 173 8.52 13.57 13.19
CA ILE A 173 9.63 12.88 13.84
C ILE A 173 10.72 12.69 12.81
N LYS A 174 11.89 13.20 13.10
CA LYS A 174 13.11 13.03 12.32
C LYS A 174 13.98 11.97 12.99
N PHE A 175 14.31 10.91 12.29
CA PHE A 175 15.31 9.93 12.67
C PHE A 175 16.53 10.08 11.78
N ASN A 176 17.69 10.29 12.36
CA ASN A 176 18.96 10.33 11.63
C ASN A 176 19.59 8.93 11.63
N CYS A 177 19.73 8.34 10.45
CA CYS A 177 20.24 6.98 10.30
C CYS A 177 21.74 6.84 10.59
N LEU A 178 22.51 7.93 10.61
CA LEU A 178 23.94 7.88 10.89
C LEU A 178 24.24 7.86 12.39
N ASP A 179 23.73 8.85 13.11
CA ASP A 179 23.97 9.00 14.56
C ASP A 179 22.86 8.40 15.44
N LYS A 180 21.80 7.86 14.80
CA LYS A 180 20.64 7.23 15.44
C LYS A 180 19.83 8.17 16.31
N SER A 181 20.02 9.47 16.18
CA SER A 181 19.30 10.48 16.95
C SER A 181 17.86 10.64 16.47
N ILE A 182 16.97 10.93 17.43
CA ILE A 182 15.57 11.21 17.16
C ILE A 182 15.25 12.63 17.61
N LYS A 183 14.68 13.41 16.70
CA LYS A 183 14.20 14.76 16.97
C LYS A 183 12.70 14.83 16.70
N LYS A 184 11.93 15.29 17.68
CA LYS A 184 10.52 15.65 17.48
C LYS A 184 10.43 17.12 17.11
N MET A 185 9.77 17.40 16.00
CA MET A 185 9.57 18.75 15.51
C MET A 185 8.11 19.12 15.73
N GLU A 186 7.91 20.07 16.64
CA GLU A 186 6.57 20.59 16.94
C GLU A 186 6.19 21.61 15.87
N LEU A 187 5.07 21.38 15.22
CA LEU A 187 4.51 22.30 14.24
C LEU A 187 3.60 23.32 14.93
N PRO A 188 3.39 24.51 14.31
CA PRO A 188 2.28 25.37 14.69
C PRO A 188 0.96 24.60 14.72
N GLN A 189 0.01 25.09 15.51
CA GLN A 189 -1.27 24.38 15.68
C GLN A 189 -1.96 24.13 14.34
N ILE A 190 -2.18 22.87 14.00
CA ILE A 190 -2.93 22.39 12.85
C ILE A 190 -4.21 21.73 13.36
N ASP A 191 -5.37 22.31 13.00
CA ASP A 191 -6.67 21.73 13.32
C ASP A 191 -7.12 20.79 12.19
N ASP A 192 -6.36 19.73 12.00
CA ASP A 192 -6.60 18.67 11.02
C ASP A 192 -5.92 17.38 11.47
N SER A 193 -6.23 16.26 10.82
CA SER A 193 -5.52 15.00 10.96
C SER A 193 -4.70 14.77 9.69
N ILE A 194 -3.42 14.98 9.77
CA ILE A 194 -2.53 14.94 8.61
C ILE A 194 -2.30 13.50 8.15
N GLN A 195 -2.35 13.30 6.84
CA GLN A 195 -2.23 12.00 6.19
C GLN A 195 -1.02 11.90 5.26
N THR A 196 -0.65 12.99 4.58
CA THR A 196 0.46 12.97 3.62
C THR A 196 1.58 13.91 4.04
N LEU A 197 2.79 13.59 3.60
CA LEU A 197 3.99 14.37 3.84
C LEU A 197 4.91 14.29 2.62
N CYS A 198 5.34 15.42 2.08
CA CYS A 198 6.48 15.48 1.18
C CYS A 198 7.34 16.71 1.44
N PHE A 199 8.53 16.77 0.81
CA PHE A 199 9.50 17.84 0.99
C PHE A 199 10.00 18.31 -0.37
N ASP A 200 10.01 19.64 -0.60
CA ASP A 200 10.40 20.24 -1.88
C ASP A 200 11.85 20.72 -1.96
N GLY A 201 12.64 20.37 -0.95
CA GLY A 201 14.02 20.85 -0.76
C GLY A 201 14.13 22.01 0.22
N ALA A 202 13.01 22.68 0.58
CA ALA A 202 12.97 23.80 1.51
C ALA A 202 11.82 23.69 2.51
N LYS A 203 10.67 23.24 2.09
CA LYS A 203 9.43 23.21 2.87
C LYS A 203 8.80 21.83 2.89
N PHE A 204 8.12 21.53 3.97
CA PHE A 204 7.26 20.35 4.12
C PHE A 204 5.84 20.68 3.67
N TRP A 205 5.30 19.82 2.83
CA TRP A 205 3.94 19.89 2.31
C TRP A 205 3.11 18.76 2.87
N MET A 206 1.95 19.10 3.39
CA MET A 206 1.10 18.16 4.13
C MET A 206 -0.36 18.35 3.73
N THR A 207 -1.11 17.24 3.67
CA THR A 207 -2.57 17.26 3.52
C THR A 207 -3.21 16.36 4.55
N GLY A 208 -4.47 16.64 4.88
CA GLY A 208 -5.21 15.87 5.87
C GLY A 208 -6.61 15.51 5.39
N LEU A 209 -7.56 15.56 6.31
CA LEU A 209 -8.95 15.23 6.06
C LEU A 209 -9.75 16.43 5.51
N ARG A 210 -9.19 17.64 5.59
CA ARG A 210 -9.85 18.87 5.14
C ARG A 210 -9.32 19.31 3.78
N LYS A 211 -10.12 20.10 3.05
CA LYS A 211 -9.68 20.77 1.81
C LYS A 211 -8.66 21.87 2.11
N LYS A 212 -7.47 21.44 2.55
CA LYS A 212 -6.35 22.31 2.91
C LYS A 212 -5.04 21.64 2.55
N ILE A 213 -4.09 22.43 2.09
CA ILE A 213 -2.70 22.03 1.93
C ILE A 213 -1.91 22.90 2.89
N TYR A 214 -1.18 22.27 3.79
CA TYR A 214 -0.33 22.94 4.76
C TYR A 214 1.10 22.96 4.26
N VAL A 215 1.74 24.12 4.30
CA VAL A 215 3.13 24.31 3.87
C VAL A 215 3.91 24.85 5.06
N TRP A 216 4.84 24.06 5.56
CA TRP A 216 5.62 24.41 6.76
C TRP A 216 7.11 24.50 6.44
N GLU A 217 7.73 25.59 6.90
CA GLU A 217 9.14 25.84 6.78
C GLU A 217 9.80 25.71 8.16
N GLU A 218 10.67 24.71 8.34
CA GLU A 218 11.30 24.38 9.63
C GLU A 218 12.12 25.57 10.18
N ASN A 219 12.93 26.23 9.34
CA ASN A 219 13.85 27.26 9.78
C ASN A 219 13.16 28.50 10.35
N THR A 220 12.03 28.88 9.80
CA THR A 220 11.26 30.05 10.23
C THR A 220 10.08 29.71 11.12
N ASN A 221 9.78 28.41 11.24
CA ASN A 221 8.58 27.87 11.87
C ASN A 221 7.28 28.47 11.30
N LYS A 222 7.33 28.92 10.05
CA LYS A 222 6.18 29.51 9.37
C LYS A 222 5.30 28.42 8.78
N LEU A 223 4.00 28.46 9.09
CA LEU A 223 2.98 27.58 8.51
C LEU A 223 2.05 28.42 7.62
N GLU A 224 1.93 28.02 6.37
CA GLU A 224 0.98 28.57 5.41
C GLU A 224 -0.12 27.52 5.14
N CYS A 225 -1.29 27.98 4.73
CA CYS A 225 -2.43 27.13 4.42
C CYS A 225 -3.05 27.54 3.09
N LEU A 226 -3.04 26.62 2.12
CA LEU A 226 -3.68 26.80 0.83
C LEU A 226 -5.06 26.15 0.86
N ASN A 227 -6.09 26.88 0.45
CA ASN A 227 -7.48 26.45 0.48
C ASN A 227 -8.26 26.77 -0.80
N HIS A 228 -7.60 27.31 -1.82
CA HIS A 228 -8.21 27.66 -3.10
C HIS A 228 -8.02 26.51 -4.11
N PHE A 229 -8.87 25.51 -4.01
CA PHE A 229 -8.86 24.38 -4.91
C PHE A 229 -9.55 24.73 -6.24
N PRO A 230 -9.17 24.06 -7.35
CA PRO A 230 -9.83 24.23 -8.63
C PRO A 230 -11.33 23.94 -8.58
N GLU A 231 -12.09 24.62 -9.43
CA GLU A 231 -13.53 24.37 -9.55
C GLU A 231 -13.84 22.90 -9.87
N GLY A 232 -14.86 22.35 -9.24
CA GLY A 232 -15.27 20.95 -9.38
C GLY A 232 -14.40 19.94 -8.65
N PHE A 233 -13.33 20.38 -7.94
CA PHE A 233 -12.58 19.46 -7.06
C PHE A 233 -13.39 19.12 -5.81
N GLY A 234 -13.53 17.86 -5.53
CA GLY A 234 -14.27 17.38 -4.37
C GLY A 234 -14.07 15.90 -4.09
N LEU A 235 -14.85 15.38 -3.17
CA LEU A 235 -14.92 13.95 -2.93
C LEU A 235 -15.57 13.27 -4.13
N TRP A 236 -15.15 12.07 -4.39
CA TRP A 236 -15.72 11.26 -5.43
C TRP A 236 -17.10 10.74 -4.99
N ASN A 237 -18.12 10.98 -5.81
CA ASN A 237 -19.43 10.42 -5.56
C ASN A 237 -19.45 8.93 -5.99
N PHE A 238 -19.65 8.08 -5.03
CA PHE A 238 -19.85 6.66 -5.28
C PHE A 238 -21.33 6.42 -5.61
N SER A 239 -21.58 5.54 -6.55
CA SER A 239 -22.90 5.01 -6.87
C SER A 239 -22.99 3.53 -6.48
N GLY A 240 -24.21 3.00 -6.35
CA GLY A 240 -24.46 1.62 -5.99
C GLY A 240 -24.90 1.42 -4.54
N GLN A 241 -25.05 0.16 -4.11
CA GLN A 241 -25.68 -0.19 -2.81
C GLN A 241 -24.99 0.37 -1.57
N TYR A 242 -23.76 0.85 -1.70
CA TYR A 242 -22.99 1.45 -0.61
C TYR A 242 -22.87 2.99 -0.74
N ALA A 243 -23.44 3.57 -1.81
CA ALA A 243 -23.39 5.00 -2.05
C ALA A 243 -23.86 5.82 -0.85
N ASP A 244 -24.96 5.41 -0.23
CA ASP A 244 -25.50 6.09 0.96
C ASP A 244 -24.56 6.06 2.17
N PHE A 245 -23.81 4.99 2.32
CA PHE A 245 -22.84 4.87 3.41
C PHE A 245 -21.62 5.75 3.14
N ILE A 246 -21.11 5.74 1.92
CA ILE A 246 -19.90 6.47 1.52
C ILE A 246 -20.19 7.96 1.36
N ASN A 247 -21.32 8.32 0.75
CA ASN A 247 -21.69 9.72 0.57
C ASN A 247 -21.99 10.43 1.89
N LYS A 248 -22.45 9.70 2.91
CA LYS A 248 -22.57 10.23 4.28
C LYS A 248 -21.21 10.56 4.91
N VAL A 249 -20.11 10.06 4.38
CA VAL A 249 -18.77 10.41 4.83
C VAL A 249 -18.41 11.86 4.49
N GLU A 250 -19.02 12.47 3.47
CA GLU A 250 -18.86 13.91 3.20
C GLU A 250 -19.24 14.80 4.38
N GLU A 251 -20.21 14.38 5.18
CA GLU A 251 -20.64 15.11 6.37
C GLU A 251 -19.66 14.97 7.54
N ARG A 252 -18.78 13.98 7.49
CA ARG A 252 -17.91 13.64 8.62
C ARG A 252 -16.62 14.43 8.68
N ASN A 253 -16.13 15.00 7.59
CA ASN A 253 -14.79 15.63 7.49
C ASN A 253 -13.64 14.75 8.03
N ASP A 254 -13.81 13.42 8.01
CA ASP A 254 -12.87 12.47 8.57
C ASP A 254 -12.26 11.49 7.54
N VAL A 255 -12.39 11.83 6.27
CA VAL A 255 -11.91 11.02 5.14
C VAL A 255 -10.65 11.65 4.56
N PRO A 256 -9.55 10.88 4.42
CA PRO A 256 -8.36 11.36 3.74
C PRO A 256 -8.68 11.80 2.30
N LEU A 257 -8.29 13.01 1.93
CA LEU A 257 -8.46 13.49 0.56
C LEU A 257 -7.46 12.83 -0.38
N PHE A 258 -6.21 12.73 0.09
CA PHE A 258 -5.11 12.19 -0.69
C PHE A 258 -4.45 11.03 0.06
N LEU A 259 -4.03 10.03 -0.69
CA LEU A 259 -3.34 8.86 -0.16
C LEU A 259 -1.86 9.15 0.09
N MET A 260 -1.24 9.84 -0.86
CA MET A 260 0.18 10.15 -0.87
C MET A 260 0.43 11.50 -1.51
N SER A 261 1.59 12.08 -1.20
CA SER A 261 2.12 13.25 -1.89
C SER A 261 3.57 13.01 -2.30
N SER A 262 3.98 13.64 -3.38
CA SER A 262 5.35 13.55 -3.88
C SER A 262 5.79 14.85 -4.53
N TYR A 263 7.02 15.25 -4.28
CA TYR A 263 7.64 16.37 -4.98
C TYR A 263 8.35 15.85 -6.24
N VAL A 264 7.92 16.34 -7.40
CA VAL A 264 8.48 15.96 -8.69
C VAL A 264 8.47 17.18 -9.61
N ASN A 265 9.59 17.48 -10.23
CA ASN A 265 9.71 18.52 -11.25
C ASN A 265 9.11 19.88 -10.85
N GLY A 266 9.49 20.39 -9.69
CA GLY A 266 9.03 21.72 -9.21
C GLY A 266 7.58 21.78 -8.75
N SER A 267 6.90 20.66 -8.69
CA SER A 267 5.50 20.55 -8.27
C SER A 267 5.28 19.48 -7.22
N ILE A 268 4.30 19.72 -6.36
CA ILE A 268 3.81 18.76 -5.37
C ILE A 268 2.63 18.03 -6.00
N TRP A 269 2.80 16.74 -6.25
CA TRP A 269 1.75 15.88 -6.77
C TRP A 269 0.97 15.27 -5.62
N LEU A 270 -0.35 15.39 -5.67
CA LEU A 270 -1.28 14.90 -4.66
C LEU A 270 -2.12 13.78 -5.27
N ILE A 271 -1.88 12.57 -4.79
CA ILE A 271 -2.50 11.35 -5.32
C ILE A 271 -3.82 11.10 -4.57
N PRO A 272 -4.96 11.05 -5.28
CA PRO A 272 -6.27 10.91 -4.67
C PRO A 272 -6.43 9.65 -3.83
N PHE A 273 -6.99 9.83 -2.64
CA PHE A 273 -7.60 8.71 -1.91
C PHE A 273 -9.10 8.64 -2.27
N GLN A 274 -9.86 9.62 -1.81
CA GLN A 274 -11.30 9.68 -2.09
C GLN A 274 -11.72 10.93 -2.88
N THR A 275 -10.77 11.65 -3.42
CA THR A 275 -11.07 12.78 -4.30
C THR A 275 -11.16 12.35 -5.76
N ASN A 276 -11.86 13.18 -6.55
CA ASN A 276 -12.14 12.91 -7.95
C ASN A 276 -10.96 13.13 -8.90
N GLU A 277 -9.95 13.91 -8.50
CA GLU A 277 -8.90 14.40 -9.38
C GLU A 277 -7.50 14.22 -8.79
N ILE A 278 -6.52 13.95 -9.64
CA ILE A 278 -5.11 14.13 -9.30
C ILE A 278 -4.83 15.63 -9.34
N LEU A 279 -4.19 16.15 -8.30
CA LEU A 279 -3.78 17.55 -8.26
C LEU A 279 -2.25 17.66 -8.30
N TYR A 280 -1.77 18.76 -8.84
CA TYR A 280 -0.39 19.18 -8.65
C TYR A 280 -0.33 20.67 -8.30
N VAL A 281 0.61 21.01 -7.43
CA VAL A 281 0.80 22.35 -6.90
C VAL A 281 2.18 22.85 -7.28
N ASN A 282 2.26 23.93 -8.00
CA ASN A 282 3.55 24.56 -8.28
C ASN A 282 4.13 25.13 -6.97
N LYS A 283 5.35 24.72 -6.61
CA LYS A 283 5.96 25.06 -5.31
C LYS A 283 6.26 26.53 -5.11
N ASP A 284 6.46 27.29 -6.21
CA ASP A 284 6.87 28.70 -6.17
C ASP A 284 5.66 29.65 -6.23
N THR A 285 4.65 29.31 -7.05
CA THR A 285 3.46 30.15 -7.24
C THR A 285 2.29 29.75 -6.37
N TYR A 286 2.32 28.55 -5.77
CA TYR A 286 1.24 27.92 -5.02
C TYR A 286 -0.05 27.69 -5.83
N LYS A 287 0.05 27.74 -7.16
CA LYS A 287 -1.06 27.46 -8.04
C LYS A 287 -1.38 25.97 -7.99
N ILE A 288 -2.64 25.66 -7.69
CA ILE A 288 -3.16 24.28 -7.66
C ILE A 288 -3.85 24.01 -9.00
N GLU A 289 -3.45 22.94 -9.68
CA GLU A 289 -4.00 22.54 -10.97
C GLU A 289 -4.42 21.08 -10.95
N LYS A 290 -5.34 20.72 -11.85
CA LYS A 290 -5.81 19.33 -12.03
C LYS A 290 -4.99 18.65 -13.10
N PHE A 291 -4.72 17.37 -12.89
CA PHE A 291 -4.23 16.48 -13.92
C PHE A 291 -5.34 15.48 -14.25
N HIS A 292 -5.81 15.51 -15.48
CA HIS A 292 -6.92 14.69 -15.93
C HIS A 292 -6.42 13.51 -16.79
N LEU A 293 -6.96 12.33 -16.53
CA LEU A 293 -6.73 11.13 -17.34
C LEU A 293 -7.93 10.95 -18.27
N GLU A 294 -7.76 11.28 -19.55
CA GLU A 294 -8.85 11.25 -20.55
C GLU A 294 -9.45 9.85 -20.74
N ASP A 295 -8.63 8.81 -20.62
CA ASP A 295 -9.05 7.42 -20.79
C ASP A 295 -9.73 6.84 -19.54
N GLU A 296 -9.86 7.61 -18.48
CA GLU A 296 -10.44 7.12 -17.24
C GLU A 296 -11.97 7.07 -17.32
N THR A 297 -12.49 5.89 -17.62
CA THR A 297 -13.93 5.64 -17.63
C THR A 297 -14.43 5.24 -16.25
N TYR A 298 -15.35 6.02 -15.71
CA TYR A 298 -16.09 5.68 -14.48
C TYR A 298 -17.46 5.13 -14.84
N THR A 299 -17.58 3.81 -14.99
CA THR A 299 -18.88 3.16 -15.00
C THR A 299 -19.27 2.79 -13.57
N GLU A 300 -20.52 3.05 -13.21
CA GLU A 300 -21.08 2.85 -11.87
C GLU A 300 -20.97 1.40 -11.40
N ASP A 301 -20.92 0.45 -12.33
CA ASP A 301 -20.95 -0.99 -12.05
C ASP A 301 -19.60 -1.60 -11.64
N ASN A 302 -18.48 -0.87 -11.81
CA ASN A 302 -17.13 -1.42 -11.61
C ASN A 302 -16.49 -1.03 -10.28
N VAL A 303 -17.24 -0.49 -9.33
CA VAL A 303 -16.70 -0.18 -8.02
C VAL A 303 -16.59 -1.47 -7.22
N ASP A 304 -15.48 -2.16 -7.38
CA ASP A 304 -15.08 -3.20 -6.46
C ASP A 304 -14.72 -2.54 -5.12
N MET A 305 -15.73 -2.33 -4.31
CA MET A 305 -15.67 -1.69 -2.99
C MET A 305 -14.72 -2.38 -2.02
N GLN A 306 -14.17 -3.50 -2.43
CA GLN A 306 -13.47 -4.40 -1.56
C GLN A 306 -12.02 -3.97 -1.30
N LEU A 307 -11.44 -3.18 -2.20
CA LEU A 307 -10.02 -2.87 -2.17
C LEU A 307 -9.67 -1.46 -1.71
N LEU A 308 -10.35 -0.90 -0.77
CA LEU A 308 -10.09 0.46 -0.33
C LEU A 308 -10.79 1.48 -1.24
N ASN A 309 -11.45 2.44 -0.71
CA ASN A 309 -12.04 3.57 -1.42
C ASN A 309 -10.97 4.47 -2.09
N THR A 310 -9.86 3.86 -2.48
CA THR A 310 -8.69 4.50 -3.07
C THR A 310 -8.79 4.46 -4.58
N LYS A 311 -8.64 5.60 -5.20
CA LYS A 311 -8.68 5.72 -6.66
C LYS A 311 -7.39 5.22 -7.29
N TYR A 312 -6.26 5.63 -6.73
CA TYR A 312 -4.92 5.29 -7.22
C TYR A 312 -4.00 4.85 -6.10
N ILE A 313 -3.03 4.04 -6.44
CA ILE A 313 -1.86 3.73 -5.61
C ILE A 313 -0.63 4.30 -6.30
N LEU A 314 0.19 5.05 -5.57
CA LEU A 314 1.49 5.49 -6.04
C LEU A 314 2.46 4.31 -5.99
N LEU A 315 2.90 3.84 -7.14
CA LEU A 315 3.83 2.73 -7.25
C LEU A 315 5.28 3.19 -7.15
N TYR A 316 5.61 4.26 -7.87
CA TYR A 316 6.98 4.78 -7.93
C TYR A 316 7.05 6.25 -8.37
N VAL A 317 8.17 6.86 -8.03
CA VAL A 317 8.65 8.10 -8.64
C VAL A 317 10.04 7.80 -9.21
N GLU A 318 10.27 8.09 -10.46
CA GLU A 318 11.52 7.79 -11.15
C GLU A 318 12.14 9.05 -11.76
N SER A 319 13.45 9.23 -11.50
CA SER A 319 14.29 10.28 -12.11
C SER A 319 13.72 11.70 -11.93
N GLU A 320 13.01 11.96 -10.85
CA GLU A 320 12.35 13.25 -10.58
C GLU A 320 11.47 13.74 -11.75
N ARG A 321 10.99 12.81 -12.57
CA ARG A 321 10.22 13.10 -13.77
C ARG A 321 8.96 12.26 -13.92
N TYR A 322 9.05 10.97 -13.68
CA TYR A 322 7.95 10.05 -13.93
C TYR A 322 7.26 9.64 -12.64
N ILE A 323 5.95 9.63 -12.67
CA ILE A 323 5.10 9.11 -11.60
C ILE A 323 4.33 7.91 -12.13
N GLY A 324 4.52 6.75 -11.50
CA GLY A 324 3.77 5.53 -11.81
C GLY A 324 2.62 5.34 -10.83
N LEU A 325 1.41 5.24 -11.36
CA LEU A 325 0.19 5.03 -10.58
C LEU A 325 -0.50 3.74 -11.01
N PHE A 326 -1.04 2.99 -10.08
CA PHE A 326 -2.00 1.93 -10.37
C PHE A 326 -3.42 2.45 -10.15
N SER A 327 -4.25 2.41 -11.19
CA SER A 327 -5.68 2.70 -11.09
C SER A 327 -6.40 1.44 -10.61
N LEU A 328 -6.88 1.47 -9.36
CA LEU A 328 -7.62 0.34 -8.79
C LEU A 328 -8.93 0.07 -9.52
N LYS A 329 -9.52 1.10 -10.07
CA LYS A 329 -10.78 1.00 -10.80
C LYS A 329 -10.60 0.40 -12.19
N ASN A 330 -9.70 0.97 -12.97
CA ASN A 330 -9.50 0.57 -14.36
C ASN A 330 -8.54 -0.63 -14.50
N LYS A 331 -7.87 -1.03 -13.41
CA LYS A 331 -6.93 -2.17 -13.38
C LYS A 331 -5.75 -1.99 -14.34
N TRP A 332 -5.28 -0.77 -14.52
CA TRP A 332 -4.13 -0.43 -15.35
C TRP A 332 -3.07 0.36 -14.59
N ILE A 333 -1.87 0.43 -15.15
CA ILE A 333 -0.81 1.30 -14.67
C ILE A 333 -0.68 2.49 -15.59
N VAL A 334 -0.62 3.66 -14.98
CA VAL A 334 -0.41 4.93 -15.69
C VAL A 334 0.96 5.48 -15.31
N GLU A 335 1.79 5.76 -16.29
CA GLU A 335 3.02 6.50 -16.11
C GLU A 335 2.84 7.94 -16.62
N ILE A 336 2.96 8.89 -15.71
CA ILE A 336 2.80 10.33 -15.99
C ILE A 336 4.20 10.93 -16.17
N ASP A 337 4.43 11.59 -17.30
CA ASP A 337 5.59 12.45 -17.52
C ASP A 337 5.26 13.87 -17.03
N THR A 338 5.83 14.24 -15.89
CA THR A 338 5.53 15.51 -15.22
C THR A 338 6.10 16.74 -15.92
N TYR A 339 7.02 16.58 -16.87
CA TYR A 339 7.56 17.70 -17.66
C TYR A 339 6.59 18.20 -18.73
N ASN A 340 5.96 17.27 -19.44
CA ASN A 340 5.06 17.61 -20.54
C ASN A 340 3.58 17.39 -20.21
N LEU A 341 3.29 16.92 -18.98
CA LEU A 341 1.96 16.59 -18.51
C LEU A 341 1.23 15.60 -19.41
N LYS A 342 1.98 14.63 -19.95
CA LYS A 342 1.45 13.51 -20.73
C LYS A 342 1.51 12.24 -19.92
N TYR A 343 0.68 11.30 -20.29
CA TYR A 343 0.71 9.97 -19.68
C TYR A 343 0.69 8.87 -20.74
N LYS A 344 1.06 7.70 -20.33
CA LYS A 344 0.86 6.45 -21.06
C LYS A 344 0.34 5.37 -20.14
N ILE A 345 -0.48 4.51 -20.69
CA ILE A 345 -0.93 3.30 -20.00
C ILE A 345 0.11 2.22 -20.27
N LEU A 346 0.57 1.57 -19.19
CA LEU A 346 1.51 0.47 -19.27
C LEU A 346 0.71 -0.84 -19.29
N ASP A 347 0.94 -1.61 -20.33
CA ASP A 347 0.45 -2.98 -20.40
C ASP A 347 1.42 -3.90 -19.64
N TYR A 348 0.93 -4.56 -18.60
CA TYR A 348 1.73 -5.45 -17.74
C TYR A 348 0.88 -6.65 -17.28
N CYS A 349 0.23 -7.30 -18.14
CA CYS A 349 -0.57 -8.46 -17.78
C CYS A 349 0.30 -9.73 -17.59
N LEU A 350 -0.23 -10.67 -16.82
CA LEU A 350 0.33 -12.02 -16.76
C LEU A 350 0.02 -12.76 -18.06
N ASP A 351 1.00 -13.51 -18.55
CA ASP A 351 0.76 -14.46 -19.64
C ASP A 351 0.09 -15.75 -19.14
N GLU A 352 -0.32 -16.61 -20.08
CA GLU A 352 -1.04 -17.85 -19.77
C GLU A 352 -0.23 -18.80 -18.87
N GLU A 353 1.09 -18.83 -19.00
CA GLU A 353 1.98 -19.69 -18.20
C GLU A 353 1.98 -19.23 -16.75
N ASN A 354 2.16 -17.93 -16.51
CA ASN A 354 2.10 -17.34 -15.17
C ASN A 354 0.72 -17.50 -14.53
N ILE A 355 -0.35 -17.37 -15.32
CA ILE A 355 -1.73 -17.60 -14.86
C ILE A 355 -1.91 -19.06 -14.43
N ALA A 356 -1.43 -20.01 -15.23
CA ALA A 356 -1.50 -21.43 -14.89
C ALA A 356 -0.72 -21.75 -13.61
N GLN A 357 0.49 -21.19 -13.46
CA GLN A 357 1.29 -21.35 -12.26
C GLN A 357 0.61 -20.74 -11.02
N LEU A 358 0.02 -19.56 -11.15
CA LEU A 358 -0.73 -18.90 -10.09
C LEU A 358 -1.93 -19.75 -9.66
N ASN A 359 -2.66 -20.33 -10.61
CA ASN A 359 -3.76 -21.24 -10.34
C ASN A 359 -3.29 -22.47 -9.53
N MET A 360 -2.18 -23.06 -9.92
CA MET A 360 -1.63 -24.22 -9.19
C MET A 360 -1.26 -23.87 -7.75
N LEU A 361 -0.58 -22.76 -7.54
CA LEU A 361 -0.22 -22.29 -6.20
C LEU A 361 -1.46 -22.01 -5.35
N ALA A 362 -2.49 -21.38 -5.94
CA ALA A 362 -3.75 -21.11 -5.27
C ALA A 362 -4.47 -22.37 -4.83
N ILE A 363 -4.57 -23.37 -5.71
CA ILE A 363 -5.17 -24.66 -5.41
C ILE A 363 -4.40 -25.35 -4.30
N GLN A 364 -3.07 -25.39 -4.39
CA GLN A 364 -2.23 -26.06 -3.41
C GLN A 364 -2.33 -25.40 -2.03
N ASP A 365 -2.40 -24.08 -1.95
CA ASP A 365 -2.59 -23.35 -0.71
C ASP A 365 -3.93 -23.69 -0.04
N VAL A 366 -5.01 -23.73 -0.82
CA VAL A 366 -6.33 -24.12 -0.32
C VAL A 366 -6.32 -25.58 0.19
N LEU A 367 -5.76 -26.51 -0.58
CA LEU A 367 -5.67 -27.93 -0.18
C LEU A 367 -4.88 -28.11 1.11
N ASN A 368 -3.75 -27.44 1.24
CA ASN A 368 -2.89 -27.53 2.42
C ASN A 368 -3.59 -27.02 3.71
N ARG A 369 -4.45 -26.00 3.57
CA ARG A 369 -5.17 -25.42 4.71
C ARG A 369 -6.44 -26.14 5.08
N THR A 370 -7.17 -26.62 4.09
CA THR A 370 -8.52 -27.21 4.31
C THR A 370 -8.48 -28.74 4.41
N GLY A 371 -7.45 -29.38 3.87
CA GLY A 371 -7.40 -30.85 3.73
C GLY A 371 -8.47 -31.43 2.80
N VAL A 372 -9.20 -30.58 2.09
CA VAL A 372 -10.32 -30.95 1.22
C VAL A 372 -9.85 -30.96 -0.22
N TYR A 373 -9.95 -32.13 -0.85
CA TYR A 373 -9.81 -32.25 -2.30
C TYR A 373 -11.17 -31.90 -2.93
N TYR A 374 -11.20 -30.83 -3.73
CA TYR A 374 -12.38 -30.45 -4.46
C TYR A 374 -12.43 -31.21 -5.78
N GLU A 375 -13.52 -31.96 -6.01
CA GLU A 375 -13.87 -32.44 -7.35
C GLU A 375 -14.37 -31.25 -8.20
N GLU A 376 -14.14 -31.31 -9.52
CA GLU A 376 -14.37 -30.21 -10.47
C GLU A 376 -15.79 -29.60 -10.48
N ASP A 377 -16.77 -30.22 -9.84
CA ASP A 377 -18.19 -29.83 -9.87
C ASP A 377 -18.68 -29.10 -8.60
N SER A 378 -17.81 -28.68 -7.69
CA SER A 378 -18.30 -28.16 -6.42
C SER A 378 -18.74 -26.70 -6.47
N LYS A 379 -20.05 -26.50 -6.44
CA LYS A 379 -20.70 -25.22 -6.08
C LYS A 379 -20.22 -24.64 -4.73
N ASP A 380 -19.57 -25.46 -3.91
CA ASP A 380 -19.02 -25.10 -2.60
C ASP A 380 -17.83 -24.13 -2.67
N PHE A 381 -17.14 -24.07 -3.82
CA PHE A 381 -16.01 -23.17 -3.98
C PHE A 381 -16.42 -21.69 -4.17
N GLU A 382 -17.53 -21.42 -4.84
CA GLU A 382 -18.09 -20.06 -4.87
C GLU A 382 -18.53 -19.60 -3.47
N SER A 383 -19.08 -20.52 -2.69
CA SER A 383 -19.43 -20.27 -1.29
C SER A 383 -18.20 -20.02 -0.43
N PHE A 384 -17.11 -20.77 -0.65
CA PHE A 384 -15.81 -20.58 0.02
C PHE A 384 -15.19 -19.22 -0.33
N ASN A 385 -15.20 -18.81 -1.60
CA ASN A 385 -14.77 -17.48 -2.02
C ASN A 385 -15.59 -16.37 -1.36
N ARG A 386 -16.91 -16.50 -1.35
CA ARG A 386 -17.79 -15.53 -0.66
C ARG A 386 -17.48 -15.43 0.82
N ILE A 387 -17.15 -16.54 1.48
CA ILE A 387 -16.82 -16.57 2.91
C ILE A 387 -15.48 -15.87 3.15
N ILE A 388 -14.44 -16.17 2.36
CA ILE A 388 -13.14 -15.48 2.47
C ILE A 388 -13.31 -13.98 2.23
N TRP A 389 -14.05 -13.58 1.22
CA TRP A 389 -14.32 -12.19 0.91
C TRP A 389 -15.18 -11.50 1.98
N PHE A 390 -16.19 -12.17 2.49
CA PHE A 390 -17.06 -11.62 3.52
C PHE A 390 -16.32 -11.41 4.83
N ASP A 391 -15.55 -12.39 5.28
CA ASP A 391 -14.72 -12.30 6.49
C ASP A 391 -13.65 -11.19 6.34
N HIS A 392 -13.07 -11.05 5.17
CA HIS A 392 -12.12 -10.01 4.86
C HIS A 392 -12.74 -8.60 4.90
N LYS A 393 -13.94 -8.46 4.36
CA LYS A 393 -14.72 -7.21 4.37
C LYS A 393 -15.08 -6.77 5.79
N GLU A 394 -15.55 -7.70 6.62
CA GLU A 394 -15.85 -7.45 8.03
C GLU A 394 -14.62 -6.93 8.79
N ARG A 395 -13.44 -7.46 8.51
CA ARG A 395 -12.18 -7.04 9.12
C ARG A 395 -11.74 -5.65 8.70
N LEU A 396 -11.92 -5.29 7.44
CA LEU A 396 -11.60 -3.95 6.93
C LEU A 396 -12.55 -2.89 7.51
N LEU A 397 -13.81 -3.23 7.73
CA LEU A 397 -14.82 -2.32 8.25
C LEU A 397 -14.79 -2.21 9.78
N ASN A 398 -14.18 -3.16 10.47
CA ASN A 398 -14.16 -3.19 11.93
C ASN A 398 -12.72 -3.31 12.49
N PRO A 399 -11.99 -2.17 12.61
CA PRO A 399 -10.60 -2.14 13.06
C PRO A 399 -10.38 -2.62 14.51
N LYS A 400 -11.43 -2.98 15.25
CA LYS A 400 -11.33 -3.56 16.58
C LYS A 400 -11.11 -5.08 16.59
N TRP A 401 -11.16 -5.71 15.43
CA TRP A 401 -10.91 -7.14 15.32
C TRP A 401 -9.42 -7.43 15.51
N LYS A 402 -9.11 -8.13 16.57
CA LYS A 402 -7.79 -8.74 16.75
C LYS A 402 -7.71 -9.92 15.79
N VAL A 403 -6.88 -9.83 14.78
CA VAL A 403 -6.63 -10.93 13.86
C VAL A 403 -5.81 -11.98 14.58
N ILE A 404 -6.43 -13.06 15.00
CA ILE A 404 -5.74 -14.26 15.42
C ILE A 404 -5.78 -15.21 14.22
N PRO A 405 -4.66 -15.52 13.57
CA PRO A 405 -4.66 -16.35 12.36
C PRO A 405 -5.31 -17.73 12.53
N HIS A 406 -5.33 -18.28 13.74
CA HIS A 406 -5.99 -19.55 14.06
C HIS A 406 -7.53 -19.47 14.02
N ASP A 407 -8.12 -18.30 14.21
CA ASP A 407 -9.59 -18.17 14.24
C ASP A 407 -10.22 -18.19 12.83
N LEU A 408 -9.43 -18.01 11.78
CA LEU A 408 -9.93 -17.99 10.40
C LEU A 408 -10.48 -19.34 9.99
N GLY A 409 -9.72 -20.40 10.24
CA GLY A 409 -10.14 -21.77 9.96
C GLY A 409 -11.34 -22.20 10.77
N ASP A 410 -11.36 -21.88 12.04
CA ASP A 410 -12.44 -22.25 12.97
C ASP A 410 -13.74 -21.50 12.68
N ASN A 411 -13.67 -20.22 12.31
CA ASN A 411 -14.83 -19.44 11.90
C ASN A 411 -15.41 -19.90 10.56
N ILE A 412 -14.57 -20.20 9.58
CA ILE A 412 -14.99 -20.76 8.30
C ILE A 412 -15.67 -22.11 8.52
N TYR A 413 -15.05 -22.99 9.30
CA TYR A 413 -15.60 -24.31 9.62
C TYR A 413 -16.94 -24.22 10.38
N SER A 414 -17.04 -23.32 11.35
CA SER A 414 -18.25 -23.09 12.12
C SER A 414 -19.40 -22.57 11.28
N ASN A 415 -19.12 -21.65 10.34
CA ASN A 415 -20.13 -21.10 9.44
C ASN A 415 -20.63 -22.16 8.44
N ILE A 416 -19.72 -22.97 7.87
CA ILE A 416 -20.09 -24.09 6.99
C ILE A 416 -20.96 -25.10 7.74
N LYS A 417 -20.63 -25.41 9.00
CA LYS A 417 -21.38 -26.36 9.82
C LYS A 417 -22.76 -25.83 10.19
N ASN A 418 -22.89 -24.54 10.46
CA ASN A 418 -24.16 -23.89 10.79
C ASN A 418 -25.09 -23.79 9.58
N GLU A 419 -24.58 -23.54 8.38
CA GLU A 419 -25.36 -23.58 7.16
C GLU A 419 -25.88 -24.98 6.82
N LYS A 420 -25.09 -26.02 7.06
CA LYS A 420 -25.56 -27.41 6.89
C LYS A 420 -26.69 -27.77 7.87
N ASN A 421 -26.63 -27.28 9.10
CA ASN A 421 -27.66 -27.55 10.10
C ASN A 421 -28.98 -26.76 9.88
N ASN A 422 -28.95 -25.68 9.12
CA ASN A 422 -30.15 -24.89 8.79
C ASN A 422 -30.84 -25.34 7.49
N ARG A 423 -30.38 -26.41 6.83
CA ARG A 423 -30.97 -26.97 5.61
C ARG A 423 -31.66 -28.33 5.82
N PHE A 424 -31.87 -28.72 7.09
CA PHE A 424 -32.70 -29.90 7.42
C PHE A 424 -33.86 -29.52 8.32
#